data_9f6b218b16e874881b21559754a740c5
#
_entry.id   9f6b218b16e874881b21559754a740c5
#
_cell.length_a   1.000
_cell.length_b   1.000
_cell.length_c   1.000
_cell.angle_alpha   90.00
_cell.angle_beta   90.00
_cell.angle_gamma   90.00
#
_symmetry.space_group_name_H-M   'P 1'
#
loop_
_entity.id
_entity.type
_entity.pdbx_description
1 polymer ?
#
loop_
_entity_poly.entity_id
_entity_poly.type
_entity_poly.pdbx_seq_one_letter_code
_entity_poly.pdbx_strand_id
1 'polypeptide(L)'
;GGTGDQNPVHLMEIFHIDPTIQDYNRKWLALYEGVNRCNQAIRILKGSDYDKKETRIAEMRFLRAHFYFNLKIIYNQIPYFDESVSDPSAFASISNKEYTSDQLWEKILNDFKAAYEGLPDSQPDVARPCKMTARAYMAKVYLFQGKWQECATATDEVINSGKYQLLPD
;
A
#
# COMPACT_ATOMS: atom_id res chain seq x y z
N GLY A 1 21.98 -16.25 2.44
CA GLY A 1 21.64 -17.54 3.05
C GLY A 1 22.31 -18.68 2.32
N GLY A 2 22.64 -19.78 3.01
CA GLY A 2 23.20 -20.98 2.39
C GLY A 2 22.12 -21.96 1.95
N THR A 3 22.47 -22.89 1.07
CA THR A 3 21.57 -23.92 0.56
C THR A 3 21.06 -24.89 1.63
N GLY A 4 21.65 -24.89 2.83
CA GLY A 4 21.29 -25.81 3.93
C GLY A 4 20.32 -25.26 4.96
N ASP A 5 20.17 -23.94 5.03
CA ASP A 5 19.27 -23.25 5.96
C ASP A 5 18.37 -22.30 5.17
N GLN A 6 17.04 -22.44 5.32
CA GLN A 6 16.06 -21.62 4.60
C GLN A 6 16.23 -21.64 3.06
N ASN A 7 16.36 -22.81 2.47
CA ASN A 7 16.50 -22.98 1.01
C ASN A 7 15.48 -22.14 0.18
N PRO A 8 14.19 -22.04 0.55
CA PRO A 8 13.23 -21.19 -0.18
C PRO A 8 13.66 -19.72 -0.24
N VAL A 9 14.18 -19.16 0.85
CA VAL A 9 14.67 -17.78 0.90
C VAL A 9 15.92 -17.60 0.01
N HIS A 10 16.83 -18.58 0.00
CA HIS A 10 17.97 -18.58 -0.89
C HIS A 10 17.55 -18.61 -2.37
N LEU A 11 16.56 -19.43 -2.74
CA LEU A 11 16.02 -19.45 -4.10
C LEU A 11 15.43 -18.09 -4.51
N MET A 12 14.73 -17.42 -3.60
CA MET A 12 14.23 -16.05 -3.84
C MET A 12 15.36 -15.04 -4.03
N GLU A 13 16.44 -15.14 -3.22
CA GLU A 13 17.61 -14.26 -3.28
C GLU A 13 18.34 -14.36 -4.62
N ILE A 14 18.43 -15.55 -5.21
CA ILE A 14 19.04 -15.79 -6.53
C ILE A 14 18.04 -15.67 -7.69
N PHE A 15 16.86 -15.09 -7.44
CA PHE A 15 15.76 -14.90 -8.42
C PHE A 15 15.26 -16.21 -9.07
N HIS A 16 15.45 -17.34 -8.40
CA HIS A 16 14.85 -18.62 -8.82
C HIS A 16 13.42 -18.70 -8.30
N ILE A 17 12.48 -18.18 -9.11
CA ILE A 17 11.06 -18.09 -8.74
C ILE A 17 10.38 -19.41 -9.04
N ASP A 18 9.91 -20.08 -7.98
CA ASP A 18 9.11 -21.29 -8.05
C ASP A 18 7.75 -21.04 -7.35
N PRO A 19 6.63 -21.25 -8.06
CA PRO A 19 5.29 -21.08 -7.48
C PRO A 19 5.00 -21.93 -6.25
N THR A 20 5.77 -23.01 -6.02
CA THR A 20 5.63 -23.88 -4.85
C THR A 20 6.27 -23.32 -3.58
N ILE A 21 7.06 -22.24 -3.69
CA ILE A 21 7.68 -21.58 -2.54
C ILE A 21 6.59 -20.95 -1.68
N GLN A 22 6.35 -21.53 -0.50
CA GLN A 22 5.26 -21.12 0.40
C GLN A 22 5.39 -19.69 0.90
N ASP A 23 6.60 -19.11 0.94
CA ASP A 23 6.83 -17.75 1.42
C ASP A 23 6.15 -16.70 0.52
N TYR A 24 6.07 -16.93 -0.78
CA TYR A 24 5.26 -16.09 -1.68
C TYR A 24 3.78 -16.15 -1.32
N ASN A 25 3.26 -17.35 -1.08
CA ASN A 25 1.86 -17.51 -0.69
C ASN A 25 1.56 -16.88 0.68
N ARG A 26 2.44 -17.06 1.67
CA ARG A 26 2.31 -16.40 2.99
C ARG A 26 2.29 -14.88 2.86
N LYS A 27 3.17 -14.31 2.03
CA LYS A 27 3.23 -12.87 1.77
C LYS A 27 1.96 -12.37 1.09
N TRP A 28 1.46 -13.10 0.09
CA TRP A 28 0.19 -12.82 -0.57
C TRP A 28 -0.97 -12.77 0.42
N LEU A 29 -1.13 -13.81 1.22
CA LEU A 29 -2.21 -13.91 2.20
C LEU A 29 -2.11 -12.79 3.25
N ALA A 30 -0.92 -12.52 3.78
CA ALA A 30 -0.72 -11.45 4.77
C ALA A 30 -1.07 -10.06 4.22
N LEU A 31 -0.70 -9.77 2.97
CA LEU A 31 -1.02 -8.48 2.34
C LEU A 31 -2.52 -8.33 2.08
N TYR A 32 -3.20 -9.37 1.58
CA TYR A 32 -4.66 -9.34 1.40
C TYR A 32 -5.44 -9.32 2.71
N GLU A 33 -4.94 -9.96 3.75
CA GLU A 33 -5.48 -9.83 5.12
C GLU A 33 -5.44 -8.36 5.56
N GLY A 34 -4.32 -7.67 5.31
CA GLY A 34 -4.18 -6.24 5.57
C GLY A 34 -5.19 -5.40 4.78
N VAL A 35 -5.36 -5.66 3.49
CA VAL A 35 -6.38 -5.01 2.65
C VAL A 35 -7.78 -5.20 3.22
N ASN A 36 -8.12 -6.44 3.57
CA ASN A 36 -9.45 -6.76 4.10
C ASN A 36 -9.75 -6.04 5.42
N ARG A 37 -8.77 -6.00 6.34
CA ARG A 37 -8.89 -5.25 7.60
C ARG A 37 -9.09 -3.76 7.38
N CYS A 38 -8.37 -3.16 6.42
CA CYS A 38 -8.58 -1.76 6.04
C CYS A 38 -9.98 -1.52 5.50
N ASN A 39 -10.48 -2.39 4.62
CA ASN A 39 -11.82 -2.29 4.05
C ASN A 39 -12.91 -2.42 5.13
N GLN A 40 -12.77 -3.36 6.07
CA GLN A 40 -13.68 -3.51 7.20
C GLN A 40 -13.68 -2.26 8.09
N ALA A 41 -12.49 -1.74 8.44
CA ALA A 41 -12.38 -0.55 9.25
C ALA A 41 -13.02 0.68 8.58
N ILE A 42 -12.80 0.87 7.27
CA ILE A 42 -13.44 1.97 6.51
C ILE A 42 -14.96 1.84 6.54
N ARG A 43 -15.53 0.64 6.34
CA ARG A 43 -16.99 0.43 6.42
C ARG A 43 -17.55 0.80 7.78
N ILE A 44 -16.92 0.33 8.85
CA ILE A 44 -17.34 0.62 10.22
C ILE A 44 -17.26 2.12 10.51
N LEU A 45 -16.15 2.76 10.15
CA LEU A 45 -15.95 4.19 10.37
C LEU A 45 -16.96 5.05 9.61
N LYS A 46 -17.26 4.71 8.35
CA LYS A 46 -18.28 5.41 7.55
C LYS A 46 -19.68 5.38 8.19
N GLY A 47 -20.01 4.30 8.86
CA GLY A 47 -21.31 4.15 9.56
C GLY A 47 -21.31 4.64 11.01
N SER A 48 -20.20 5.21 11.52
CA SER A 48 -20.07 5.64 12.90
C SER A 48 -20.19 7.15 13.08
N ASP A 49 -20.50 7.59 14.30
CA ASP A 49 -20.50 9.00 14.71
C ASP A 49 -19.18 9.42 15.36
N TYR A 50 -18.10 8.64 15.16
CA TYR A 50 -16.79 8.93 15.71
C TYR A 50 -16.22 10.25 15.13
N ASP A 51 -15.93 11.21 15.99
CA ASP A 51 -15.52 12.57 15.62
C ASP A 51 -14.24 12.65 14.79
N LYS A 52 -13.32 11.68 14.95
CA LYS A 52 -12.06 11.58 14.18
C LYS A 52 -12.13 10.58 13.02
N LYS A 53 -13.33 10.16 12.61
CA LYS A 53 -13.51 9.11 11.61
C LYS A 53 -12.82 9.41 10.29
N GLU A 54 -12.84 10.66 9.82
CA GLU A 54 -12.23 11.03 8.54
C GLU A 54 -10.71 10.84 8.57
N THR A 55 -10.04 11.23 9.65
CA THR A 55 -8.60 10.98 9.82
C THR A 55 -8.30 9.47 9.88
N ARG A 56 -9.15 8.68 10.55
CA ARG A 56 -8.96 7.23 10.62
C ARG A 56 -9.24 6.54 9.28
N ILE A 57 -10.21 7.03 8.51
CA ILE A 57 -10.43 6.55 7.13
C ILE A 57 -9.21 6.86 6.27
N ALA A 58 -8.63 8.06 6.38
CA ALA A 58 -7.42 8.42 5.67
C ALA A 58 -6.22 7.51 6.04
N GLU A 59 -6.05 7.17 7.31
CA GLU A 59 -5.05 6.19 7.76
C GLU A 59 -5.30 4.80 7.12
N MET A 60 -6.54 4.34 7.11
CA MET A 60 -6.88 3.04 6.53
C MET A 60 -6.67 3.02 5.01
N ARG A 61 -6.95 4.12 4.31
CA ARG A 61 -6.64 4.27 2.89
C ARG A 61 -5.13 4.24 2.64
N PHE A 62 -4.34 4.93 3.46
CA PHE A 62 -2.89 4.86 3.39
C PHE A 62 -2.37 3.42 3.54
N LEU A 63 -2.85 2.70 4.55
CA LEU A 63 -2.43 1.32 4.80
C LEU A 63 -2.89 0.38 3.68
N ARG A 64 -4.12 0.54 3.16
CA ARG A 64 -4.61 -0.24 2.03
C ARG A 64 -3.75 -0.03 0.79
N ALA A 65 -3.44 1.23 0.48
CA ALA A 65 -2.55 1.57 -0.62
C ALA A 65 -1.15 0.95 -0.44
N HIS A 66 -0.62 0.96 0.79
CA HIS A 66 0.65 0.31 1.12
C HIS A 66 0.62 -1.20 0.86
N PHE A 67 -0.46 -1.89 1.27
CA PHE A 67 -0.60 -3.32 1.01
C PHE A 67 -0.73 -3.60 -0.49
N TYR A 68 -1.56 -2.87 -1.21
CA TYR A 68 -1.71 -3.01 -2.66
C TYR A 68 -0.44 -2.64 -3.43
N PHE A 69 0.31 -1.64 -2.98
CA PHE A 69 1.61 -1.31 -3.56
C PHE A 69 2.57 -2.51 -3.48
N ASN A 70 2.67 -3.14 -2.31
CA ASN A 70 3.50 -4.32 -2.14
C ASN A 70 3.01 -5.52 -2.98
N LEU A 71 1.69 -5.75 -3.04
CA LEU A 71 1.11 -6.76 -3.91
C LEU A 71 1.48 -6.49 -5.38
N LYS A 72 1.34 -5.25 -5.83
CA LYS A 72 1.60 -4.86 -7.22
C LYS A 72 3.06 -5.03 -7.63
N ILE A 73 4.02 -4.65 -6.78
CA ILE A 73 5.45 -4.78 -7.12
C ILE A 73 5.93 -6.23 -7.08
N ILE A 74 5.34 -7.10 -6.25
CA ILE A 74 5.75 -8.50 -6.11
C ILE A 74 5.06 -9.39 -7.15
N TYR A 75 3.73 -9.20 -7.36
CA TYR A 75 2.92 -10.13 -8.17
C TYR A 75 2.43 -9.52 -9.48
N ASN A 76 2.68 -8.23 -9.72
CA ASN A 76 2.35 -7.48 -10.92
C ASN A 76 0.84 -7.39 -11.19
N GLN A 77 0.18 -8.48 -11.57
CA GLN A 77 -1.24 -8.49 -11.91
C GLN A 77 -2.03 -9.14 -10.76
N ILE A 78 -2.84 -8.33 -10.09
CA ILE A 78 -3.50 -8.68 -8.82
C ILE A 78 -5.01 -8.39 -8.87
N PRO A 79 -5.86 -9.18 -8.20
CA PRO A 79 -7.24 -8.79 -7.91
C PRO A 79 -7.28 -7.50 -7.07
N TYR A 80 -8.17 -6.58 -7.42
CA TYR A 80 -8.39 -5.37 -6.64
C TYR A 80 -9.83 -5.30 -6.16
N PHE A 81 -10.02 -4.99 -4.89
CA PHE A 81 -11.32 -4.72 -4.26
C PHE A 81 -11.17 -3.71 -3.14
N ASP A 82 -12.20 -2.94 -2.91
CA ASP A 82 -12.25 -1.93 -1.86
C ASP A 82 -13.38 -2.22 -0.85
N GLU A 83 -13.70 -1.24 -0.03
CA GLU A 83 -14.72 -1.36 1.00
C GLU A 83 -16.16 -1.57 0.47
N SER A 84 -16.40 -1.42 -0.82
CA SER A 84 -17.72 -1.72 -1.42
C SER A 84 -18.02 -3.21 -1.49
N VAL A 85 -16.99 -4.05 -1.56
CA VAL A 85 -17.13 -5.50 -1.55
C VAL A 85 -17.17 -6.00 -0.11
N SER A 86 -18.36 -6.34 0.38
CA SER A 86 -18.57 -6.78 1.77
C SER A 86 -18.77 -8.29 1.92
N ASP A 87 -19.17 -8.98 0.85
CA ASP A 87 -19.41 -10.42 0.85
C ASP A 87 -18.09 -11.17 0.62
N PRO A 88 -17.62 -12.00 1.58
CA PRO A 88 -16.43 -12.81 1.40
C PRO A 88 -16.51 -13.79 0.22
N SER A 89 -17.71 -14.26 -0.14
CA SER A 89 -17.89 -15.17 -1.28
C SER A 89 -17.60 -14.49 -2.63
N ALA A 90 -17.76 -13.16 -2.71
CA ALA A 90 -17.46 -12.41 -3.91
C ALA A 90 -15.95 -12.34 -4.21
N PHE A 91 -15.08 -12.46 -3.20
CA PHE A 91 -13.62 -12.35 -3.41
C PHE A 91 -13.07 -13.43 -4.36
N ALA A 92 -13.62 -14.63 -4.31
CA ALA A 92 -13.20 -15.73 -5.18
C ALA A 92 -13.50 -15.48 -6.67
N SER A 93 -14.45 -14.61 -6.98
CA SER A 93 -14.87 -14.27 -8.34
C SER A 93 -14.13 -13.06 -8.92
N ILE A 94 -13.38 -12.31 -8.10
CA ILE A 94 -12.64 -11.12 -8.56
C ILE A 94 -11.41 -11.55 -9.36
N SER A 95 -11.43 -11.23 -10.65
CA SER A 95 -10.34 -11.58 -11.56
C SER A 95 -9.13 -10.65 -11.37
N ASN A 96 -7.93 -11.21 -11.46
CA ASN A 96 -6.72 -10.40 -11.57
C ASN A 96 -6.58 -9.71 -12.95
N LYS A 97 -7.46 -10.01 -13.90
CA LYS A 97 -7.50 -9.39 -15.24
C LYS A 97 -8.53 -8.28 -15.37
N GLU A 98 -9.22 -7.93 -14.27
CA GLU A 98 -10.28 -6.91 -14.30
C GLU A 98 -9.73 -5.51 -14.61
N TYR A 99 -8.53 -5.23 -14.12
CA TYR A 99 -7.86 -3.94 -14.31
C TYR A 99 -6.53 -4.10 -15.05
N THR A 100 -6.21 -3.13 -15.90
CA THR A 100 -4.88 -3.03 -16.50
C THR A 100 -3.84 -2.64 -15.44
N SER A 101 -2.55 -2.80 -15.76
CA SER A 101 -1.46 -2.37 -14.87
C SER A 101 -1.57 -0.90 -14.47
N ASP A 102 -1.90 -0.03 -15.42
CA ASP A 102 -2.03 1.42 -15.18
C ASP A 102 -3.23 1.73 -14.30
N GLN A 103 -4.36 1.06 -14.52
CA GLN A 103 -5.55 1.21 -13.69
C GLN A 103 -5.29 0.76 -12.24
N LEU A 104 -4.52 -0.33 -12.03
CA LEU A 104 -4.13 -0.75 -10.69
C LEU A 104 -3.25 0.29 -10.00
N TRP A 105 -2.27 0.86 -10.70
CA TRP A 105 -1.46 1.96 -10.18
C TRP A 105 -2.29 3.19 -9.84
N GLU A 106 -3.27 3.52 -10.68
CA GLU A 106 -4.17 4.64 -10.42
C GLU A 106 -5.01 4.43 -9.15
N LYS A 107 -5.54 3.22 -8.94
CA LYS A 107 -6.29 2.88 -7.72
C LYS A 107 -5.42 3.01 -6.46
N ILE A 108 -4.19 2.51 -6.50
CA ILE A 108 -3.21 2.64 -5.41
C ILE A 108 -2.91 4.12 -5.14
N LEU A 109 -2.64 4.89 -6.20
CA LEU A 109 -2.35 6.32 -6.09
C LEU A 109 -3.53 7.11 -5.54
N ASN A 110 -4.77 6.78 -5.90
CA ASN A 110 -5.97 7.45 -5.42
C ASN A 110 -6.18 7.27 -3.91
N ASP A 111 -5.85 6.10 -3.37
CA ASP A 111 -5.87 5.89 -1.92
C ASP A 111 -4.77 6.71 -1.20
N PHE A 112 -3.56 6.79 -1.76
CA PHE A 112 -2.52 7.67 -1.21
C PHE A 112 -2.87 9.16 -1.33
N LYS A 113 -3.52 9.60 -2.41
CA LYS A 113 -4.03 10.98 -2.56
C LYS A 113 -5.09 11.29 -1.49
N ALA A 114 -6.07 10.40 -1.32
CA ALA A 114 -7.09 10.57 -0.30
C ALA A 114 -6.48 10.58 1.13
N ALA A 115 -5.43 9.79 1.36
CA ALA A 115 -4.67 9.85 2.60
C ALA A 115 -3.92 11.18 2.75
N TYR A 116 -3.26 11.68 1.70
CA TYR A 116 -2.59 12.98 1.70
C TYR A 116 -3.54 14.13 2.04
N GLU A 117 -4.78 14.08 1.53
CA GLU A 117 -5.80 15.10 1.77
C GLU A 117 -6.40 15.02 3.20
N GLY A 118 -6.60 13.80 3.71
CA GLY A 118 -7.31 13.55 4.96
C GLY A 118 -6.41 13.41 6.20
N LEU A 119 -5.11 13.20 6.03
CA LEU A 119 -4.17 13.07 7.15
C LEU A 119 -3.71 14.42 7.67
N PRO A 120 -3.54 14.57 9.00
CA PRO A 120 -2.95 15.77 9.58
C PRO A 120 -1.45 15.85 9.28
N ASP A 121 -0.91 17.04 9.45
CA ASP A 121 0.52 17.31 9.27
C ASP A 121 1.43 16.59 10.26
N SER A 122 0.91 16.29 11.44
CA SER A 122 1.59 15.51 12.50
C SER A 122 0.57 14.76 13.34
N GLN A 123 1.01 13.69 13.98
CA GLN A 123 0.20 12.93 14.93
C GLN A 123 0.97 12.75 16.24
N PRO A 124 0.27 12.64 17.39
CA PRO A 124 0.91 12.39 18.69
C PRO A 124 1.73 11.10 18.73
N ASP A 125 1.26 10.08 18.02
CA ASP A 125 1.96 8.81 17.86
C ASP A 125 2.75 8.84 16.56
N VAL A 126 4.08 8.84 16.67
CA VAL A 126 5.02 8.91 15.54
C VAL A 126 4.94 7.70 14.60
N ALA A 127 4.36 6.59 15.05
CA ALA A 127 4.15 5.41 14.22
C ALA A 127 2.96 5.56 13.24
N ARG A 128 2.12 6.59 13.44
CA ARG A 128 0.98 6.83 12.54
C ARG A 128 1.38 7.64 11.31
N PRO A 129 0.81 7.32 10.16
CA PRO A 129 1.10 8.08 8.95
C PRO A 129 0.57 9.51 9.08
N CYS A 130 1.32 10.46 8.55
CA CYS A 130 0.92 11.86 8.42
C CYS A 130 0.89 12.28 6.95
N LYS A 131 0.46 13.49 6.67
CA LYS A 131 0.30 14.04 5.31
C LYS A 131 1.54 13.82 4.44
N MET A 132 2.72 14.18 4.92
CA MET A 132 3.96 14.03 4.14
C MET A 132 4.39 12.57 3.98
N THR A 133 4.01 11.67 4.90
CA THR A 133 4.21 10.23 4.71
C THR A 133 3.45 9.74 3.47
N ALA A 134 2.19 10.16 3.33
CA ALA A 134 1.39 9.82 2.15
C ALA A 134 2.00 10.41 0.87
N ARG A 135 2.51 11.65 0.92
CA ARG A 135 3.18 12.30 -0.22
C ARG A 135 4.44 11.56 -0.66
N ALA A 136 5.25 11.09 0.29
CA ALA A 136 6.43 10.27 0.01
C ALA A 136 6.07 8.95 -0.69
N TYR A 137 4.97 8.32 -0.28
CA TYR A 137 4.48 7.10 -0.95
C TYR A 137 3.91 7.38 -2.34
N MET A 138 3.29 8.54 -2.57
CA MET A 138 2.90 8.96 -3.93
C MET A 138 4.14 9.10 -4.84
N ALA A 139 5.22 9.71 -4.34
CA ALA A 139 6.49 9.79 -5.08
C ALA A 139 7.00 8.38 -5.45
N LYS A 140 6.92 7.44 -4.50
CA LYS A 140 7.32 6.05 -4.74
C LYS A 140 6.46 5.36 -5.80
N VAL A 141 5.13 5.61 -5.83
CA VAL A 141 4.25 5.11 -6.90
C VAL A 141 4.64 5.71 -8.25
N TYR A 142 4.88 7.01 -8.33
CA TYR A 142 5.32 7.66 -9.56
C TYR A 142 6.65 7.11 -10.07
N LEU A 143 7.61 6.83 -9.17
CA LEU A 143 8.88 6.21 -9.50
C LEU A 143 8.69 4.86 -10.22
N PHE A 144 7.82 4.00 -9.67
CA PHE A 144 7.55 2.68 -10.26
C PHE A 144 6.76 2.74 -11.58
N GLN A 145 6.07 3.87 -11.83
CA GLN A 145 5.40 4.13 -13.11
C GLN A 145 6.31 4.82 -14.16
N GLY A 146 7.54 5.19 -13.81
CA GLY A 146 8.43 5.98 -14.69
C GLY A 146 7.96 7.44 -14.87
N LYS A 147 7.09 7.94 -14.00
CA LYS A 147 6.59 9.32 -14.00
C LYS A 147 7.56 10.23 -13.26
N TRP A 148 8.69 10.50 -13.90
CA TRP A 148 9.84 11.14 -13.27
C TRP A 148 9.56 12.56 -12.76
N GLN A 149 8.80 13.34 -13.52
CA GLN A 149 8.47 14.73 -13.15
C GLN A 149 7.55 14.75 -11.92
N GLU A 150 6.52 13.93 -11.90
CA GLU A 150 5.60 13.83 -10.75
C GLU A 150 6.32 13.28 -9.52
N CYS A 151 7.25 12.34 -9.72
CA CYS A 151 8.09 11.82 -8.65
C CYS A 151 8.95 12.93 -8.05
N ALA A 152 9.67 13.69 -8.87
CA ALA A 152 10.50 14.81 -8.43
C ALA A 152 9.66 15.85 -7.68
N THR A 153 8.54 16.30 -8.24
CA THR A 153 7.64 17.27 -7.60
C THR A 153 7.17 16.78 -6.22
N ALA A 154 6.76 15.52 -6.12
CA ALA A 154 6.30 14.96 -4.85
C ALA A 154 7.43 14.82 -3.82
N THR A 155 8.64 14.49 -4.26
CA THR A 155 9.82 14.40 -3.41
C THR A 155 10.25 15.78 -2.91
N ASP A 156 10.25 16.80 -3.79
CA ASP A 156 10.59 18.17 -3.43
C ASP A 156 9.63 18.74 -2.37
N GLU A 157 8.34 18.43 -2.46
CA GLU A 157 7.38 18.84 -1.43
C GLU A 157 7.72 18.22 -0.06
N VAL A 158 8.12 16.95 -0.02
CA VAL A 158 8.51 16.28 1.24
C VAL A 158 9.79 16.92 1.80
N ILE A 159 10.81 17.15 0.99
CA ILE A 159 12.09 17.76 1.39
C ILE A 159 11.85 19.20 1.89
N ASN A 160 11.14 20.01 1.10
CA ASN A 160 10.88 21.41 1.40
C ASN A 160 9.88 21.60 2.56
N SER A 161 9.20 20.56 3.02
CA SER A 161 8.36 20.61 4.22
C SER A 161 9.14 20.92 5.50
N GLY A 162 10.46 20.70 5.50
CA GLY A 162 11.34 20.86 6.66
C GLY A 162 11.07 19.91 7.83
N LYS A 163 10.19 18.90 7.62
CA LYS A 163 9.79 17.95 8.68
C LYS A 163 10.73 16.75 8.81
N TYR A 164 11.56 16.52 7.81
CA TYR A 164 12.47 15.38 7.72
C TYR A 164 13.86 15.86 7.37
N GLN A 165 14.85 15.18 7.92
CA GLN A 165 16.26 15.41 7.60
C GLN A 165 16.99 14.07 7.56
N LEU A 166 18.04 13.99 6.78
CA LEU A 166 18.96 12.84 6.85
C LEU A 166 19.72 12.92 8.19
N LEU A 167 19.90 11.75 8.80
CA LEU A 167 20.76 11.69 9.98
C LEU A 167 22.21 11.99 9.56
N PRO A 168 22.97 12.73 10.37
CA PRO A 168 24.40 12.91 10.10
C PRO A 168 25.09 11.54 10.21
N ASP A 169 26.09 11.32 9.34
CA ASP A 169 26.96 10.13 9.36
C ASP A 169 27.78 10.03 10.66
#